data_8d2ee9943e42f1f471ecc5009d831097
#
_entry.id   8d2ee9943e42f1f471ecc5009d831097
#
_cell.length_a   1.000
_cell.length_b   1.000
_cell.length_c   1.000
_cell.angle_alpha   90.00
_cell.angle_beta   90.00
_cell.angle_gamma   90.00
#
_symmetry.space_group_name_H-M   'P 1'
#
loop_
_entity.id
_entity.type
_entity.pdbx_description
1 polymer ?
#
loop_
_entity_poly.entity_id
_entity_poly.type
_entity_poly.pdbx_seq_one_letter_code
_entity_poly.pdbx_strand_id
1 'polypeptide(L)'
;MCRRRYGIALDMGSARTRAWLTGRGVVVDVPTVTFPGAGAVHPIQRGVIIDTPGCARMLRRVLGDHLPRSIRPLVIVTAPVLDGVAYRTQARAAVEALHPHTVLTLPAARGIALAAGADLSGPLMVVDVGAHLTEAVLLCDGAVTDARRTALGTADLDDAVRAEELAEAVARMLTAMLRQDGTGLTVEALRRGILLAGGGALRPELTYHLTARLHAPLRVLPAPHTAAVRGAAKLLPAALAHPSASGNLPPAALRP
;
A
#
# COMPACT_ATOMS: atom_id res chain seq x y z
N MET A 1 18.87 -29.04 7.77
CA MET A 1 18.60 -27.74 8.40
C MET A 1 17.58 -26.97 7.56
N CYS A 2 16.35 -26.80 8.06
CA CYS A 2 15.33 -26.05 7.36
C CYS A 2 15.75 -24.57 7.34
N ARG A 3 16.15 -24.01 6.18
CA ARG A 3 16.44 -22.57 6.04
C ARG A 3 15.18 -21.82 6.44
N ARG A 4 15.20 -21.11 7.56
CA ARG A 4 14.11 -20.22 7.94
C ARG A 4 13.90 -19.22 6.78
N ARG A 5 12.77 -19.33 6.10
CA ARG A 5 12.38 -18.42 5.03
C ARG A 5 11.94 -17.10 5.67
N TYR A 6 12.53 -16.02 5.24
CA TYR A 6 12.27 -14.69 5.76
C TYR A 6 11.45 -13.90 4.76
N GLY A 7 10.34 -13.34 5.23
CA GLY A 7 9.48 -12.48 4.43
C GLY A 7 9.34 -11.10 5.04
N ILE A 8 9.28 -10.10 4.19
CA ILE A 8 9.05 -8.71 4.55
C ILE A 8 7.84 -8.22 3.76
N ALA A 9 6.84 -7.65 4.42
CA ALA A 9 5.89 -6.76 3.79
C ALA A 9 6.33 -5.32 4.03
N LEU A 10 6.33 -4.50 2.99
CA LEU A 10 6.86 -3.15 3.00
C LEU A 10 5.85 -2.18 2.40
N ASP A 11 5.57 -1.11 3.12
CA ASP A 11 4.76 0.02 2.69
C ASP A 11 5.62 1.29 2.77
N MET A 12 5.95 1.85 1.61
CA MET A 12 6.75 3.07 1.51
C MET A 12 5.85 4.23 1.11
N GLY A 13 5.24 4.88 2.10
CA GLY A 13 4.45 6.09 1.89
C GLY A 13 5.30 7.36 1.87
N SER A 14 4.72 8.47 1.41
CA SER A 14 5.42 9.75 1.34
C SER A 14 5.79 10.35 2.71
N ALA A 15 5.01 10.07 3.76
CA ALA A 15 5.31 10.54 5.11
C ALA A 15 5.98 9.47 5.97
N ARG A 16 5.59 8.21 5.84
CA ARG A 16 6.07 7.12 6.68
C ARG A 16 6.34 5.86 5.88
N THR A 17 7.42 5.18 6.24
CA THR A 17 7.76 3.84 5.74
C THR A 17 7.52 2.83 6.85
N ARG A 18 6.79 1.75 6.52
CA ARG A 18 6.40 0.69 7.44
C ARG A 18 6.84 -0.66 6.92
N ALA A 19 7.32 -1.50 7.84
CA ALA A 19 7.68 -2.88 7.48
C ALA A 19 7.18 -3.87 8.52
N TRP A 20 6.67 -4.99 8.00
CA TRP A 20 6.29 -6.17 8.77
C TRP A 20 7.25 -7.30 8.45
N LEU A 21 7.83 -7.92 9.48
CA LEU A 21 8.71 -9.08 9.32
C LEU A 21 8.02 -10.36 9.80
N THR A 22 8.18 -11.45 9.06
CA THR A 22 7.66 -12.76 9.43
C THR A 22 8.09 -13.14 10.85
N GLY A 23 7.12 -13.45 11.71
CA GLY A 23 7.33 -13.87 13.09
C GLY A 23 7.63 -12.73 14.08
N ARG A 24 7.68 -11.46 13.64
CA ARG A 24 7.94 -10.30 14.52
C ARG A 24 6.84 -9.24 14.52
N GLY A 25 5.97 -9.23 13.52
CA GLY A 25 4.95 -8.19 13.36
C GLY A 25 5.49 -6.89 12.76
N VAL A 26 4.79 -5.76 12.99
CA VAL A 26 5.28 -4.44 12.55
C VAL A 26 6.49 -4.06 13.40
N VAL A 27 7.65 -4.02 12.78
CA VAL A 27 8.93 -3.70 13.44
C VAL A 27 9.47 -2.34 13.06
N VAL A 28 8.98 -1.75 11.97
CA VAL A 28 9.39 -0.44 11.48
C VAL A 28 8.15 0.40 11.20
N ASP A 29 8.12 1.58 11.76
CA ASP A 29 7.21 2.67 11.40
C ASP A 29 7.97 3.98 11.62
N VAL A 30 8.63 4.46 10.56
CA VAL A 30 9.55 5.59 10.61
C VAL A 30 9.17 6.66 9.59
N PRO A 31 9.54 7.92 9.79
CA PRO A 31 9.42 8.95 8.77
C PRO A 31 10.16 8.55 7.48
N THR A 32 9.53 8.79 6.33
CA THR A 32 10.15 8.60 5.01
C THR A 32 10.99 9.83 4.68
N VAL A 33 12.20 9.86 5.25
CA VAL A 33 13.15 10.96 5.05
C VAL A 33 14.55 10.42 4.82
N THR A 34 15.31 11.15 4.02
CA THR A 34 16.74 10.92 3.76
C THR A 34 17.50 12.21 4.03
N PHE A 35 18.79 12.07 4.27
CA PHE A 35 19.69 13.18 4.58
C PHE A 35 20.89 13.15 3.63
N PRO A 36 20.73 13.61 2.38
CA PRO A 36 21.83 13.63 1.40
C PRO A 36 22.90 14.69 1.72
N GLY A 37 22.61 15.60 2.65
CA GLY A 37 23.47 16.69 3.10
C GLY A 37 22.94 17.22 4.44
N ALA A 38 23.01 18.52 4.65
CA ALA A 38 22.59 19.17 5.90
C ALA A 38 21.06 19.23 6.12
N GLY A 39 20.25 18.90 5.11
CA GLY A 39 18.79 18.97 5.17
C GLY A 39 18.08 17.63 5.02
N ALA A 40 16.85 17.55 5.54
CA ALA A 40 15.96 16.42 5.33
C ALA A 40 15.30 16.50 3.96
N VAL A 41 15.30 15.38 3.22
CA VAL A 41 14.61 15.26 1.92
C VAL A 41 13.58 14.14 2.03
N HIS A 42 12.38 14.40 1.50
CA HIS A 42 11.34 13.40 1.35
C HIS A 42 11.51 12.68 0.01
N PRO A 43 12.02 11.44 0.00
CA PRO A 43 12.35 10.73 -1.23
C PRO A 43 11.12 10.20 -1.98
N ILE A 44 9.94 10.27 -1.36
CA ILE A 44 8.65 9.86 -1.93
C ILE A 44 7.67 11.01 -1.81
N GLN A 45 7.11 11.44 -2.92
CA GLN A 45 6.16 12.56 -2.97
C GLN A 45 4.98 12.20 -3.86
N ARG A 46 3.75 12.43 -3.38
CA ARG A 46 2.50 12.26 -4.14
C ARG A 46 2.41 10.93 -4.92
N GLY A 47 2.89 9.84 -4.29
CA GLY A 47 2.88 8.51 -4.90
C GLY A 47 4.02 8.25 -5.89
N VAL A 48 5.03 9.11 -5.96
CA VAL A 48 6.20 8.96 -6.83
C VAL A 48 7.48 8.88 -5.97
N ILE A 49 8.34 7.91 -6.26
CA ILE A 49 9.69 7.84 -5.68
C ILE A 49 10.59 8.76 -6.51
N ILE A 50 11.05 9.87 -5.93
CA ILE A 50 11.90 10.86 -6.60
C ILE A 50 13.38 10.69 -6.28
N ASP A 51 13.71 9.96 -5.20
CA ASP A 51 15.09 9.61 -4.81
C ASP A 51 15.18 8.12 -4.46
N THR A 52 15.32 7.29 -5.50
CA THR A 52 15.50 5.83 -5.35
C THR A 52 16.74 5.46 -4.54
N PRO A 53 17.94 6.07 -4.78
CA PRO A 53 19.11 5.81 -3.95
C PRO A 53 18.91 6.19 -2.47
N GLY A 54 18.21 7.29 -2.20
CA GLY A 54 17.83 7.70 -0.84
C GLY A 54 16.93 6.69 -0.16
N CYS A 55 15.89 6.20 -0.86
CA CYS A 55 15.05 5.11 -0.37
C CYS A 55 15.88 3.87 -0.04
N ALA A 56 16.80 3.47 -0.91
CA ALA A 56 17.68 2.31 -0.72
C ALA A 56 18.54 2.46 0.55
N ARG A 57 19.16 3.64 0.75
CA ARG A 57 19.95 3.93 1.97
C ARG A 57 19.07 3.91 3.22
N MET A 58 17.87 4.49 3.17
CA MET A 58 16.91 4.49 4.26
C MET A 58 16.52 3.05 4.62
N LEU A 59 16.12 2.23 3.66
CA LEU A 59 15.73 0.83 3.88
C LEU A 59 16.87 0.03 4.51
N ARG A 60 18.10 0.17 4.01
CA ARG A 60 19.27 -0.50 4.59
C ARG A 60 19.49 -0.10 6.05
N ARG A 61 19.37 1.19 6.36
CA ARG A 61 19.54 1.69 7.73
C ARG A 61 18.47 1.17 8.69
N VAL A 62 17.19 1.17 8.27
CA VAL A 62 16.08 0.84 9.18
C VAL A 62 15.76 -0.65 9.25
N LEU A 63 16.16 -1.44 8.24
CA LEU A 63 15.88 -2.88 8.18
C LEU A 63 17.13 -3.76 8.28
N GLY A 64 18.34 -3.20 8.04
CA GLY A 64 19.57 -3.97 7.99
C GLY A 64 19.84 -4.78 9.26
N ASP A 65 19.63 -4.18 10.43
CA ASP A 65 19.85 -4.83 11.73
C ASP A 65 18.77 -5.87 12.08
N HIS A 66 17.63 -5.83 11.38
CA HIS A 66 16.56 -6.81 11.56
C HIS A 66 16.73 -8.06 10.70
N LEU A 67 17.65 -8.02 9.73
CA LEU A 67 17.89 -9.09 8.77
C LEU A 67 19.23 -9.78 9.04
N PRO A 68 19.24 -11.11 9.24
CA PRO A 68 20.49 -11.85 9.29
C PRO A 68 21.25 -11.73 7.96
N ARG A 69 22.55 -11.44 8.02
CA ARG A 69 23.41 -11.17 6.84
C ARG A 69 23.42 -12.31 5.79
N SER A 70 23.13 -13.54 6.21
CA SER A 70 23.11 -14.72 5.34
C SER A 70 21.74 -14.98 4.71
N ILE A 71 20.71 -14.20 5.03
CA ILE A 71 19.35 -14.43 4.57
C ILE A 71 18.99 -13.43 3.47
N ARG A 72 18.48 -13.97 2.37
CA ARG A 72 17.88 -13.19 1.29
C ARG A 72 16.37 -13.25 1.46
N PRO A 73 15.69 -12.14 1.83
CA PRO A 73 14.25 -12.16 2.11
C PRO A 73 13.43 -12.23 0.82
N LEU A 74 12.19 -12.74 0.93
CA LEU A 74 11.11 -12.41 0.01
C LEU A 74 10.51 -11.08 0.46
N VAL A 75 10.33 -10.12 -0.44
CA VAL A 75 9.75 -8.83 -0.12
C VAL A 75 8.45 -8.62 -0.90
N ILE A 76 7.37 -8.26 -0.20
CA ILE A 76 6.12 -7.81 -0.81
C ILE A 76 6.02 -6.30 -0.55
N VAL A 77 6.02 -5.50 -1.62
CA VAL A 77 5.91 -4.03 -1.54
C VAL A 77 4.49 -3.62 -1.91
N THR A 78 3.83 -2.82 -1.08
CA THR A 78 2.58 -2.16 -1.48
C THR A 78 2.87 -1.01 -2.43
N ALA A 79 1.98 -0.79 -3.38
CA ALA A 79 2.12 0.24 -4.40
C ALA A 79 0.78 0.96 -4.64
N PRO A 80 0.80 2.24 -4.99
CA PRO A 80 -0.38 2.92 -5.53
C PRO A 80 -0.90 2.20 -6.77
N VAL A 81 -2.18 2.34 -7.04
CA VAL A 81 -2.81 1.73 -8.22
C VAL A 81 -2.47 2.51 -9.48
N LEU A 82 -2.78 3.81 -9.48
CA LEU A 82 -2.52 4.68 -10.62
C LEU A 82 -1.04 5.11 -10.65
N ASP A 83 -0.47 5.18 -11.86
CA ASP A 83 0.98 5.40 -12.11
C ASP A 83 1.90 4.38 -11.40
N GLY A 84 1.30 3.28 -10.94
CA GLY A 84 2.00 2.25 -10.18
C GLY A 84 3.14 1.57 -10.91
N VAL A 85 3.24 1.65 -12.26
CA VAL A 85 4.36 1.03 -13.01
C VAL A 85 5.67 1.70 -12.65
N ALA A 86 5.75 3.04 -12.74
CA ALA A 86 6.96 3.79 -12.39
C ALA A 86 7.32 3.59 -10.92
N TYR A 87 6.33 3.70 -10.01
CA TYR A 87 6.53 3.45 -8.58
C TYR A 87 7.10 2.05 -8.33
N ARG A 88 6.49 1.00 -8.92
CA ARG A 88 6.92 -0.40 -8.73
C ARG A 88 8.35 -0.63 -9.20
N THR A 89 8.73 -0.03 -10.34
CA THR A 89 10.09 -0.14 -10.88
C THR A 89 11.10 0.47 -9.91
N GLN A 90 10.84 1.69 -9.44
CA GLN A 90 11.72 2.39 -8.50
C GLN A 90 11.73 1.74 -7.12
N ALA A 91 10.58 1.25 -6.62
CA ALA A 91 10.49 0.53 -5.36
C ALA A 91 11.30 -0.78 -5.39
N ARG A 92 11.22 -1.55 -6.49
CA ARG A 92 12.07 -2.73 -6.67
C ARG A 92 13.55 -2.38 -6.62
N ALA A 93 13.97 -1.34 -7.33
CA ALA A 93 15.37 -0.88 -7.31
C ALA A 93 15.81 -0.44 -5.91
N ALA A 94 14.97 0.26 -5.15
CA ALA A 94 15.29 0.64 -3.77
C ALA A 94 15.42 -0.58 -2.85
N VAL A 95 14.56 -1.58 -3.02
CA VAL A 95 14.52 -2.80 -2.19
C VAL A 95 15.72 -3.72 -2.44
N GLU A 96 16.41 -3.61 -3.60
CA GLU A 96 17.66 -4.35 -3.85
C GLU A 96 18.74 -4.11 -2.78
N ALA A 97 18.68 -2.99 -2.06
CA ALA A 97 19.53 -2.71 -0.90
C ALA A 97 19.41 -3.74 0.23
N LEU A 98 18.31 -4.51 0.27
CA LEU A 98 18.07 -5.59 1.23
C LEU A 98 18.48 -6.98 0.70
N HIS A 99 19.05 -7.06 -0.50
CA HIS A 99 19.45 -8.30 -1.18
C HIS A 99 18.33 -9.36 -1.23
N PRO A 100 17.10 -9.01 -1.69
CA PRO A 100 16.01 -9.96 -1.73
C PRO A 100 16.27 -11.07 -2.75
N HIS A 101 15.73 -12.30 -2.51
CA HIS A 101 15.68 -13.31 -3.55
C HIS A 101 14.46 -13.15 -4.46
N THR A 102 13.40 -12.49 -3.98
CA THR A 102 12.17 -12.25 -4.73
C THR A 102 11.52 -10.95 -4.24
N VAL A 103 11.08 -10.12 -5.17
CA VAL A 103 10.28 -8.91 -4.89
C VAL A 103 8.95 -9.03 -5.61
N LEU A 104 7.87 -9.03 -4.84
CA LEU A 104 6.49 -8.97 -5.31
C LEU A 104 5.92 -7.58 -5.05
N THR A 105 4.98 -7.15 -5.88
CA THR A 105 4.24 -5.90 -5.67
C THR A 105 2.76 -6.18 -5.52
N LEU A 106 2.12 -5.45 -4.60
CA LEU A 106 0.70 -5.58 -4.29
C LEU A 106 0.05 -4.19 -4.34
N PRO A 107 -1.09 -3.99 -5.02
CA PRO A 107 -1.88 -2.77 -4.87
C PRO A 107 -2.21 -2.51 -3.40
N ALA A 108 -1.97 -1.29 -2.90
CA ALA A 108 -2.22 -0.92 -1.51
C ALA A 108 -3.68 -1.20 -1.12
N ALA A 109 -4.64 -0.88 -2.01
CA ALA A 109 -6.05 -1.16 -1.81
C ALA A 109 -6.35 -2.65 -1.58
N ARG A 110 -5.67 -3.57 -2.31
CA ARG A 110 -5.80 -5.01 -2.07
C ARG A 110 -5.25 -5.41 -0.71
N GLY A 111 -4.11 -4.85 -0.32
CA GLY A 111 -3.57 -5.02 1.04
C GLY A 111 -4.58 -4.58 2.11
N ILE A 112 -5.19 -3.40 1.93
CA ILE A 112 -6.21 -2.86 2.83
C ILE A 112 -7.40 -3.81 2.95
N ALA A 113 -7.93 -4.32 1.84
CA ALA A 113 -9.03 -5.26 1.82
C ALA A 113 -8.69 -6.57 2.54
N LEU A 114 -7.49 -7.11 2.34
CA LEU A 114 -6.99 -8.28 3.06
C LEU A 114 -6.84 -8.02 4.57
N ALA A 115 -6.36 -6.84 4.98
CA ALA A 115 -6.26 -6.47 6.39
C ALA A 115 -7.63 -6.41 7.04
N ALA A 116 -8.63 -5.90 6.33
CA ALA A 116 -10.02 -5.82 6.76
C ALA A 116 -10.70 -7.20 6.91
N GLY A 117 -10.10 -8.27 6.38
CA GLY A 117 -10.77 -9.56 6.25
C GLY A 117 -12.02 -9.47 5.35
N ALA A 118 -12.00 -8.57 4.37
CA ALA A 118 -13.14 -8.38 3.49
C ALA A 118 -13.31 -9.57 2.55
N ASP A 119 -14.57 -9.86 2.23
CA ASP A 119 -14.92 -10.80 1.17
C ASP A 119 -14.55 -10.18 -0.19
N LEU A 120 -13.59 -10.80 -0.87
CA LEU A 120 -13.08 -10.35 -2.16
C LEU A 120 -13.83 -10.93 -3.36
N SER A 121 -14.80 -11.81 -3.15
CA SER A 121 -15.59 -12.44 -4.23
C SER A 121 -16.59 -11.49 -4.89
N GLY A 122 -16.82 -10.31 -4.31
CA GLY A 122 -17.71 -9.30 -4.87
C GLY A 122 -17.07 -7.91 -4.88
N PRO A 123 -17.76 -6.92 -5.47
CA PRO A 123 -17.22 -5.58 -5.59
C PRO A 123 -17.02 -4.92 -4.22
N LEU A 124 -15.90 -4.23 -4.06
CA LEU A 124 -15.49 -3.59 -2.81
C LEU A 124 -14.85 -2.24 -3.10
N MET A 125 -15.35 -1.19 -2.43
CA MET A 125 -14.77 0.15 -2.51
C MET A 125 -13.77 0.37 -1.38
N VAL A 126 -12.55 0.76 -1.74
CA VAL A 126 -11.48 1.13 -0.81
C VAL A 126 -11.12 2.59 -1.03
N VAL A 127 -11.09 3.37 0.05
CA VAL A 127 -10.56 4.75 0.05
C VAL A 127 -9.35 4.77 0.98
N ASP A 128 -8.19 5.06 0.41
CA ASP A 128 -6.92 5.19 1.14
C ASP A 128 -6.49 6.64 1.18
N VAL A 129 -6.54 7.25 2.36
CA VAL A 129 -6.17 8.66 2.56
C VAL A 129 -4.78 8.71 3.17
N GLY A 130 -3.77 8.91 2.32
CA GLY A 130 -2.38 9.06 2.71
C GLY A 130 -2.01 10.49 3.12
N ALA A 131 -0.70 10.76 3.24
CA ALA A 131 -0.19 12.09 3.58
C ALA A 131 -0.26 13.07 2.39
N HIS A 132 0.10 12.62 1.18
CA HIS A 132 0.16 13.47 -0.02
C HIS A 132 -0.57 12.84 -1.22
N LEU A 133 -1.30 11.76 -1.00
CA LEU A 133 -2.04 11.05 -2.03
C LEU A 133 -3.28 10.42 -1.41
N THR A 134 -4.41 10.55 -2.08
CA THR A 134 -5.63 9.83 -1.75
C THR A 134 -6.09 9.06 -2.97
N GLU A 135 -6.37 7.76 -2.79
CA GLU A 135 -6.89 6.88 -3.83
C GLU A 135 -8.28 6.34 -3.45
N ALA A 136 -9.18 6.28 -4.43
CA ALA A 136 -10.42 5.53 -4.39
C ALA A 136 -10.31 4.39 -5.41
N VAL A 137 -10.46 3.14 -4.96
CA VAL A 137 -10.20 1.95 -5.76
C VAL A 137 -11.37 0.98 -5.64
N LEU A 138 -11.90 0.58 -6.78
CA LEU A 138 -12.88 -0.50 -6.90
C LEU A 138 -12.14 -1.82 -7.14
N LEU A 139 -12.36 -2.77 -6.25
CA LEU A 139 -11.90 -4.16 -6.41
C LEU A 139 -13.10 -5.04 -6.76
N CYS A 140 -12.90 -6.01 -7.66
CA CYS A 140 -13.84 -7.11 -7.91
C CYS A 140 -13.03 -8.39 -8.05
N ASP A 141 -13.44 -9.47 -7.39
CA ASP A 141 -12.70 -10.74 -7.32
C ASP A 141 -11.23 -10.55 -6.90
N GLY A 142 -11.00 -9.56 -6.02
CA GLY A 142 -9.67 -9.19 -5.56
C GLY A 142 -8.77 -8.50 -6.58
N ALA A 143 -9.26 -8.22 -7.79
CA ALA A 143 -8.58 -7.45 -8.82
C ALA A 143 -9.03 -5.99 -8.83
N VAL A 144 -8.15 -5.08 -9.24
CA VAL A 144 -8.52 -3.67 -9.46
C VAL A 144 -9.30 -3.57 -10.76
N THR A 145 -10.53 -3.03 -10.71
CA THR A 145 -11.38 -2.80 -11.88
C THR A 145 -11.49 -1.32 -12.25
N ASP A 146 -11.51 -0.43 -11.28
CA ASP A 146 -11.45 1.02 -11.51
C ASP A 146 -10.68 1.70 -10.37
N ALA A 147 -10.09 2.84 -10.64
CA ALA A 147 -9.39 3.64 -9.65
C ALA A 147 -9.41 5.12 -10.01
N ARG A 148 -9.46 5.96 -8.99
CA ARG A 148 -9.25 7.41 -9.08
C ARG A 148 -8.29 7.85 -8.01
N ARG A 149 -7.60 8.94 -8.25
CA ARG A 149 -6.71 9.54 -7.24
C ARG A 149 -6.77 11.06 -7.26
N THR A 150 -6.39 11.64 -6.15
CA THR A 150 -6.06 13.06 -6.03
C THR A 150 -4.69 13.22 -5.36
N ALA A 151 -3.92 14.19 -5.82
CA ALA A 151 -2.64 14.56 -5.22
C ALA A 151 -2.84 15.43 -3.95
N LEU A 152 -3.88 15.14 -3.18
CA LEU A 152 -4.18 15.73 -1.88
C LEU A 152 -4.15 14.64 -0.81
N GLY A 153 -3.68 15.01 0.37
CA GLY A 153 -3.64 14.14 1.53
C GLY A 153 -3.56 14.93 2.83
N THR A 154 -3.31 14.23 3.93
CA THR A 154 -3.34 14.86 5.27
C THR A 154 -2.21 15.84 5.55
N ALA A 155 -1.13 15.81 4.77
CA ALA A 155 -0.03 16.77 4.92
C ALA A 155 -0.30 18.09 4.18
N ASP A 156 -1.31 18.09 3.27
CA ASP A 156 -1.78 19.31 2.60
C ASP A 156 -2.87 20.02 3.42
N LEU A 157 -3.33 19.45 4.56
CA LEU A 157 -4.34 20.05 5.42
C LEU A 157 -3.69 21.10 6.32
N ASP A 158 -3.91 22.34 5.98
CA ASP A 158 -3.49 23.55 6.69
C ASP A 158 -4.64 24.58 6.70
N ASP A 159 -4.33 25.86 6.94
CA ASP A 159 -5.32 26.95 6.90
C ASP A 159 -5.88 27.17 5.48
N ALA A 160 -5.18 26.73 4.42
CA ALA A 160 -5.59 26.90 3.03
C ALA A 160 -6.41 25.72 2.51
N VAL A 161 -6.09 24.47 2.91
CA VAL A 161 -6.82 23.26 2.51
C VAL A 161 -7.46 22.61 3.74
N ARG A 162 -8.78 22.61 3.80
CA ARG A 162 -9.52 22.04 4.92
C ARG A 162 -9.89 20.58 4.70
N ALA A 163 -10.16 19.85 5.79
CA ALA A 163 -10.63 18.47 5.74
C ALA A 163 -11.89 18.30 4.86
N GLU A 164 -12.72 19.32 4.80
CA GLU A 164 -13.90 19.38 3.94
C GLU A 164 -13.55 19.31 2.45
N GLU A 165 -12.50 20.01 2.01
CA GLU A 165 -12.05 20.02 0.61
C GLU A 165 -11.51 18.66 0.19
N LEU A 166 -10.78 17.99 1.09
CA LEU A 166 -10.31 16.63 0.83
C LEU A 166 -11.48 15.64 0.75
N ALA A 167 -12.48 15.77 1.64
CA ALA A 167 -13.70 14.96 1.57
C ALA A 167 -14.49 15.20 0.28
N GLU A 168 -14.56 16.45 -0.18
CA GLU A 168 -15.16 16.82 -1.47
C GLU A 168 -14.40 16.20 -2.65
N ALA A 169 -13.05 16.18 -2.60
CA ALA A 169 -12.25 15.52 -3.63
C ALA A 169 -12.54 14.02 -3.70
N VAL A 170 -12.68 13.36 -2.56
CA VAL A 170 -13.09 11.94 -2.50
C VAL A 170 -14.48 11.75 -3.09
N ALA A 171 -15.45 12.59 -2.72
CA ALA A 171 -16.81 12.52 -3.25
C ALA A 171 -16.84 12.68 -4.78
N ARG A 172 -16.06 13.62 -5.32
CA ARG A 172 -15.91 13.79 -6.78
C ARG A 172 -15.31 12.55 -7.45
N MET A 173 -14.30 11.91 -6.85
CA MET A 173 -13.72 10.68 -7.37
C MET A 173 -14.77 9.56 -7.46
N LEU A 174 -15.53 9.33 -6.40
CA LEU A 174 -16.58 8.30 -6.38
C LEU A 174 -17.72 8.61 -7.35
N THR A 175 -18.12 9.88 -7.46
CA THR A 175 -19.11 10.32 -8.44
C THR A 175 -18.63 10.08 -9.88
N ALA A 176 -17.37 10.34 -10.17
CA ALA A 176 -16.79 10.06 -11.48
C ALA A 176 -16.78 8.55 -11.80
N MET A 177 -16.44 7.70 -10.82
CA MET A 177 -16.51 6.25 -10.95
C MET A 177 -17.94 5.79 -11.24
N LEU A 178 -18.92 6.28 -10.48
CA LEU A 178 -20.35 5.98 -10.70
C LEU A 178 -20.83 6.35 -12.09
N ARG A 179 -20.45 7.54 -12.59
CA ARG A 179 -20.87 8.02 -13.92
C ARG A 179 -20.26 7.23 -15.08
N GLN A 180 -19.10 6.65 -14.88
CA GLN A 180 -18.37 5.90 -15.92
C GLN A 180 -18.60 4.40 -15.83
N ASP A 181 -19.22 3.93 -14.74
CA ASP A 181 -19.48 2.51 -14.52
C ASP A 181 -20.70 2.04 -15.33
N GLY A 182 -20.45 1.32 -16.42
CA GLY A 182 -21.48 0.64 -17.21
C GLY A 182 -21.87 -0.74 -16.66
N THR A 183 -21.25 -1.20 -15.54
CA THR A 183 -21.43 -2.56 -15.02
C THR A 183 -22.30 -2.65 -13.78
N GLY A 184 -22.49 -1.54 -13.07
CA GLY A 184 -23.17 -1.48 -11.78
C GLY A 184 -22.32 -1.91 -10.58
N LEU A 185 -21.06 -2.32 -10.78
CA LEU A 185 -20.17 -2.77 -9.72
C LEU A 185 -19.87 -1.67 -8.69
N THR A 186 -19.74 -0.42 -9.14
CA THR A 186 -19.51 0.72 -8.24
C THR A 186 -20.70 0.94 -7.31
N VAL A 187 -21.93 0.86 -7.84
CA VAL A 187 -23.16 1.00 -7.04
C VAL A 187 -23.22 -0.11 -5.99
N GLU A 188 -22.95 -1.35 -6.39
CA GLU A 188 -22.96 -2.49 -5.48
C GLU A 188 -21.88 -2.35 -4.39
N ALA A 189 -20.65 -1.96 -4.76
CA ALA A 189 -19.57 -1.73 -3.81
C ALA A 189 -19.93 -0.65 -2.77
N LEU A 190 -20.53 0.46 -3.22
CA LEU A 190 -20.96 1.54 -2.31
C LEU A 190 -22.08 1.10 -1.37
N ARG A 191 -23.01 0.25 -1.82
CA ARG A 191 -24.05 -0.35 -0.95
C ARG A 191 -23.46 -1.27 0.11
N ARG A 192 -22.40 -2.02 -0.21
CA ARG A 192 -21.66 -2.88 0.73
C ARG A 192 -20.85 -2.06 1.73
N GLY A 193 -20.58 -0.79 1.40
CA GLY A 193 -19.83 0.16 2.22
C GLY A 193 -18.39 0.35 1.76
N ILE A 194 -17.85 1.48 2.17
CA ILE A 194 -16.51 1.95 1.82
C ILE A 194 -15.55 1.56 2.94
N LEU A 195 -14.45 0.88 2.60
CA LEU A 195 -13.33 0.66 3.52
C LEU A 195 -12.45 1.90 3.53
N LEU A 196 -12.36 2.58 4.67
CA LEU A 196 -11.49 3.74 4.85
C LEU A 196 -10.20 3.35 5.57
N ALA A 197 -9.07 3.66 4.94
CA ALA A 197 -7.73 3.40 5.44
C ALA A 197 -6.80 4.61 5.24
N GLY A 198 -5.51 4.40 5.57
CA GLY A 198 -4.49 5.44 5.53
C GLY A 198 -4.43 6.28 6.79
N GLY A 199 -3.45 7.18 6.85
CA GLY A 199 -3.26 8.08 8.00
C GLY A 199 -4.41 9.07 8.18
N GLY A 200 -5.10 9.43 7.10
CA GLY A 200 -6.26 10.32 7.12
C GLY A 200 -7.46 9.75 7.87
N ALA A 201 -7.62 8.43 7.86
CA ALA A 201 -8.70 7.77 8.59
C ALA A 201 -8.58 7.89 10.14
N LEU A 202 -7.43 8.35 10.64
CA LEU A 202 -7.21 8.68 12.06
C LEU A 202 -7.66 10.10 12.43
N ARG A 203 -8.07 10.92 11.46
CA ARG A 203 -8.54 12.28 11.70
C ARG A 203 -10.07 12.28 11.83
N PRO A 204 -10.63 12.51 13.03
CA PRO A 204 -12.09 12.50 13.25
C PRO A 204 -12.81 13.52 12.37
N GLU A 205 -12.24 14.70 12.19
CA GLU A 205 -12.77 15.77 11.36
C GLU A 205 -12.96 15.31 9.91
N LEU A 206 -11.91 14.70 9.31
CA LEU A 206 -12.01 14.18 7.94
C LEU A 206 -13.06 13.07 7.83
N THR A 207 -13.09 12.15 8.80
CA THR A 207 -14.07 11.06 8.83
C THR A 207 -15.50 11.60 8.94
N TYR A 208 -15.71 12.64 9.73
CA TYR A 208 -16.99 13.34 9.83
C TYR A 208 -17.44 13.91 8.48
N HIS A 209 -16.57 14.67 7.80
CA HIS A 209 -16.90 15.26 6.49
C HIS A 209 -17.13 14.18 5.41
N LEU A 210 -16.33 13.10 5.41
CA LEU A 210 -16.54 11.97 4.51
C LEU A 210 -17.90 11.31 4.73
N THR A 211 -18.26 11.03 6.00
CA THR A 211 -19.54 10.41 6.34
C THR A 211 -20.72 11.28 5.90
N ALA A 212 -20.64 12.59 6.10
CA ALA A 212 -21.68 13.53 5.71
C ALA A 212 -21.88 13.61 4.18
N ARG A 213 -20.82 13.41 3.38
CA ARG A 213 -20.86 13.62 1.92
C ARG A 213 -21.08 12.36 1.10
N LEU A 214 -20.64 11.19 1.58
CA LEU A 214 -20.55 10.01 0.71
C LEU A 214 -21.87 9.24 0.57
N HIS A 215 -22.87 9.51 1.39
CA HIS A 215 -24.18 8.83 1.37
C HIS A 215 -24.07 7.28 1.24
N ALA A 216 -22.97 6.71 1.75
CA ALA A 216 -22.67 5.29 1.76
C ALA A 216 -22.09 4.89 3.12
N PRO A 217 -22.32 3.66 3.60
CA PRO A 217 -21.71 3.20 4.84
C PRO A 217 -20.19 3.33 4.79
N LEU A 218 -19.59 3.98 5.80
CA LEU A 218 -18.16 4.16 5.90
C LEU A 218 -17.60 3.33 7.05
N ARG A 219 -16.67 2.42 6.74
CA ARG A 219 -16.01 1.57 7.73
C ARG A 219 -14.54 1.94 7.86
N VAL A 220 -14.20 2.64 8.93
CA VAL A 220 -12.81 2.90 9.31
C VAL A 220 -12.17 1.61 9.80
N LEU A 221 -11.02 1.24 9.24
CA LEU A 221 -10.33 0.03 9.65
C LEU A 221 -9.62 0.22 11.00
N PRO A 222 -9.50 -0.85 11.82
CA PRO A 222 -8.59 -0.83 12.98
C PRO A 222 -7.14 -0.58 12.54
N ALA A 223 -6.45 0.37 13.20
CA ALA A 223 -5.11 0.84 12.83
C ALA A 223 -4.98 1.11 11.31
N PRO A 224 -5.78 2.05 10.78
CA PRO A 224 -5.98 2.21 9.34
C PRO A 224 -4.69 2.60 8.61
N HIS A 225 -3.78 3.29 9.29
CA HIS A 225 -2.47 3.71 8.78
C HIS A 225 -1.49 2.56 8.53
N THR A 226 -1.74 1.37 9.07
CA THR A 226 -0.92 0.16 8.83
C THR A 226 -1.67 -0.90 8.03
N ALA A 227 -2.89 -0.61 7.56
CA ALA A 227 -3.74 -1.61 6.92
C ALA A 227 -3.06 -2.23 5.67
N ALA A 228 -2.48 -1.41 4.81
CA ALA A 228 -1.81 -1.88 3.59
C ALA A 228 -0.69 -2.89 3.91
N VAL A 229 0.25 -2.54 4.80
CA VAL A 229 1.37 -3.43 5.17
C VAL A 229 0.91 -4.68 5.92
N ARG A 230 -0.11 -4.59 6.79
CA ARG A 230 -0.67 -5.75 7.48
C ARG A 230 -1.35 -6.72 6.52
N GLY A 231 -2.06 -6.19 5.53
CA GLY A 231 -2.67 -7.04 4.50
C GLY A 231 -1.64 -7.69 3.59
N ALA A 232 -0.60 -6.97 3.19
CA ALA A 232 0.53 -7.55 2.47
C ALA A 232 1.23 -8.65 3.28
N ALA A 233 1.35 -8.48 4.59
CA ALA A 233 1.93 -9.47 5.49
C ALA A 233 1.14 -10.78 5.53
N LYS A 234 -0.19 -10.74 5.37
CA LYS A 234 -1.03 -11.96 5.28
C LYS A 234 -0.69 -12.84 4.08
N LEU A 235 -0.10 -12.29 3.04
CA LEU A 235 0.32 -13.04 1.86
C LEU A 235 1.70 -13.69 2.01
N LEU A 236 2.51 -13.26 2.97
CA LEU A 236 3.88 -13.78 3.15
C LEU A 236 3.94 -15.30 3.32
N PRO A 237 3.08 -15.97 4.13
CA PRO A 237 3.14 -17.42 4.29
C PRO A 237 2.93 -18.15 2.95
N ALA A 238 1.93 -17.77 2.18
CA ALA A 238 1.64 -18.38 0.89
C ALA A 238 2.74 -18.10 -0.14
N ALA A 239 3.23 -16.86 -0.19
CA ALA A 239 4.33 -16.48 -1.08
C ALA A 239 5.63 -17.23 -0.76
N LEU A 240 5.95 -17.39 0.52
CA LEU A 240 7.12 -18.17 0.96
C LEU A 240 6.98 -19.67 0.70
N ALA A 241 5.76 -20.20 0.72
CA ALA A 241 5.49 -21.62 0.43
C ALA A 241 5.51 -21.94 -1.07
N HIS A 242 5.36 -20.92 -1.93
CA HIS A 242 5.26 -21.12 -3.37
C HIS A 242 6.57 -21.73 -3.95
N PRO A 243 6.51 -22.74 -4.83
CA PRO A 243 7.69 -23.40 -5.39
C PRO A 243 8.67 -22.45 -6.08
N SER A 244 8.18 -21.45 -6.81
CA SER A 244 9.02 -20.44 -7.47
C SER A 244 9.83 -19.56 -6.50
N ALA A 245 9.39 -19.43 -5.25
CA ALA A 245 10.13 -18.73 -4.21
C ALA A 245 11.27 -19.58 -3.64
N SER A 246 11.33 -20.87 -3.98
CA SER A 246 12.29 -21.83 -3.44
C SER A 246 13.56 -21.95 -4.29
N GLY A 247 13.61 -21.35 -5.47
CA GLY A 247 14.72 -21.54 -6.41
C GLY A 247 14.85 -22.96 -6.98
N ASN A 248 13.95 -23.86 -6.62
CA ASN A 248 13.84 -25.22 -7.17
C ASN A 248 12.82 -25.20 -8.31
N LEU A 249 13.19 -24.65 -9.45
CA LEU A 249 12.59 -25.09 -10.71
C LEU A 249 13.11 -26.51 -10.94
N PRO A 250 12.21 -27.53 -11.13
CA PRO A 250 12.67 -28.81 -11.65
C PRO A 250 13.39 -28.53 -12.98
N PRO A 251 14.52 -29.22 -13.29
CA PRO A 251 15.15 -29.05 -14.57
C PRO A 251 14.10 -29.32 -15.64
N ALA A 252 13.96 -28.37 -16.59
CA ALA A 252 13.07 -28.54 -17.73
C ALA A 252 13.41 -29.88 -18.37
N ALA A 253 12.46 -30.83 -18.32
CA ALA A 253 12.59 -32.08 -19.02
C ALA A 253 12.68 -31.76 -20.50
N LEU A 254 13.90 -31.69 -21.02
CA LEU A 254 14.16 -31.77 -22.46
C LEU A 254 13.58 -33.12 -22.91
N ARG A 255 12.40 -33.08 -23.51
CA ARG A 255 11.88 -34.20 -24.27
C ARG A 255 12.69 -34.33 -25.56
N PRO A 256 13.11 -35.54 -25.90
CA PRO A 256 13.84 -35.82 -27.12
C PRO A 256 12.99 -35.58 -28.38
#